data_0b8a0f6fd43e507225308db4e43c3159
#
_entry.id   0b8a0f6fd43e507225308db4e43c3159
#
_cell.length_a   1.000
_cell.length_b   1.000
_cell.length_c   1.000
_cell.angle_alpha   90.00
_cell.angle_beta   90.00
_cell.angle_gamma   90.00
#
_symmetry.space_group_name_H-M   'P 1'
#
loop_
_entity.id
_entity.type
_entity.pdbx_description
1 polymer ?
#
loop_
_entity_poly.entity_id
_entity_poly.type
_entity_poly.pdbx_seq_one_letter_code
_entity_poly.pdbx_strand_id
1 'polypeptide(L)'
;MSDEQQIRDLIATWLRVSAEGDSNKILPLMAEDVVFLIPGQPPMRGRDAFAASFGGWQGKFRLETDCQIQEIQVSGNLAYSSTKLSVTMTPLDGGPANRRSGYTLTVLHKNANGAWQIFRDANLLAEE
;
A
#
# COMPACT_ATOMS: atom_id res chain seq x y z
N MET A 1 -13.29 -3.34 -18.56
CA MET A 1 -12.14 -3.85 -17.77
C MET A 1 -12.69 -4.63 -16.59
N SER A 2 -12.14 -5.82 -16.32
CA SER A 2 -12.60 -6.65 -15.22
C SER A 2 -12.22 -6.03 -13.87
N ASP A 3 -12.95 -6.43 -12.82
CA ASP A 3 -12.62 -5.98 -11.46
C ASP A 3 -11.21 -6.44 -11.06
N GLU A 4 -10.83 -7.66 -11.43
CA GLU A 4 -9.49 -8.16 -11.14
C GLU A 4 -8.43 -7.28 -11.79
N GLN A 5 -8.61 -6.88 -13.04
CA GLN A 5 -7.64 -6.03 -13.73
C GLN A 5 -7.58 -4.65 -13.11
N GLN A 6 -8.72 -4.11 -12.68
CA GLN A 6 -8.76 -2.81 -11.98
C GLN A 6 -7.98 -2.87 -10.67
N ILE A 7 -8.08 -3.99 -9.95
CA ILE A 7 -7.35 -4.19 -8.70
C ILE A 7 -5.86 -4.33 -8.96
N ARG A 8 -5.46 -5.05 -10.02
CA ARG A 8 -4.05 -5.14 -10.41
C ARG A 8 -3.48 -3.77 -10.76
N ASP A 9 -4.24 -2.97 -11.47
CA ASP A 9 -3.85 -1.61 -11.83
C ASP A 9 -3.74 -0.71 -10.58
N LEU A 10 -4.65 -0.88 -9.63
CA LEU A 10 -4.61 -0.15 -8.36
C LEU A 10 -3.33 -0.47 -7.58
N ILE A 11 -2.97 -1.75 -7.49
CA ILE A 11 -1.75 -2.18 -6.81
C ILE A 11 -0.52 -1.59 -7.49
N ALA A 12 -0.44 -1.65 -8.82
CA ALA A 12 0.67 -1.08 -9.58
C ALA A 12 0.77 0.44 -9.37
N THR A 13 -0.36 1.13 -9.39
CA THR A 13 -0.42 2.57 -9.16
C THR A 13 0.03 2.90 -7.74
N TRP A 14 -0.44 2.15 -6.75
CA TRP A 14 -0.04 2.32 -5.36
C TRP A 14 1.48 2.26 -5.18
N LEU A 15 2.11 1.24 -5.76
CA LEU A 15 3.55 1.06 -5.64
C LEU A 15 4.31 2.19 -6.34
N ARG A 16 3.87 2.59 -7.53
CA ARG A 16 4.50 3.66 -8.29
C ARG A 16 4.38 5.01 -7.56
N VAL A 17 3.19 5.33 -7.10
CA VAL A 17 2.92 6.61 -6.43
C VAL A 17 3.61 6.66 -5.07
N SER A 18 3.69 5.53 -4.37
CA SER A 18 4.44 5.44 -3.10
C SER A 18 5.92 5.75 -3.32
N ALA A 19 6.50 5.23 -4.41
CA ALA A 19 7.90 5.48 -4.73
C ALA A 19 8.14 6.94 -5.13
N GLU A 20 7.15 7.57 -5.80
CA GLU A 20 7.23 8.99 -6.17
C GLU A 20 7.11 9.93 -4.97
N GLY A 21 6.49 9.45 -3.89
CA GLY A 21 6.29 10.25 -2.68
C GLY A 21 5.21 11.31 -2.80
N ASP A 22 4.24 11.13 -3.71
CA ASP A 22 3.19 12.12 -3.95
C ASP A 22 1.92 11.77 -3.17
N SER A 23 1.72 12.42 -2.02
CA SER A 23 0.57 12.17 -1.17
C SER A 23 -0.76 12.51 -1.85
N ASN A 24 -0.80 13.50 -2.73
CA ASN A 24 -2.02 13.88 -3.43
C ASN A 24 -2.49 12.78 -4.39
N LYS A 25 -1.57 11.97 -4.90
CA LYS A 25 -1.91 10.87 -5.79
C LYS A 25 -2.23 9.58 -5.03
N ILE A 26 -1.66 9.39 -3.84
CA ILE A 26 -1.83 8.15 -3.10
C ILE A 26 -3.10 8.12 -2.26
N LEU A 27 -3.50 9.26 -1.68
CA LEU A 27 -4.66 9.31 -0.79
C LEU A 27 -5.96 8.87 -1.46
N PRO A 28 -6.25 9.22 -2.74
CA PRO A 28 -7.49 8.76 -3.37
C PRO A 28 -7.57 7.25 -3.59
N LEU A 29 -6.45 6.53 -3.47
CA LEU A 29 -6.41 5.08 -3.66
C LEU A 29 -6.93 4.31 -2.45
N MET A 30 -7.19 4.99 -1.35
CA MET A 30 -7.66 4.37 -0.11
C MET A 30 -9.00 4.95 0.32
N ALA A 31 -9.80 4.15 1.02
CA ALA A 31 -11.07 4.60 1.61
C ALA A 31 -10.80 5.60 2.72
N GLU A 32 -11.76 6.50 2.99
CA GLU A 32 -11.60 7.49 4.07
C GLU A 32 -11.38 6.85 5.42
N ASP A 33 -12.03 5.72 5.67
CA ASP A 33 -11.93 4.95 6.92
C ASP A 33 -10.95 3.78 6.82
N VAL A 34 -9.96 3.89 5.97
CA VAL A 34 -8.93 2.87 5.79
C VAL A 34 -8.22 2.56 7.10
N VAL A 35 -7.81 1.30 7.27
CA VAL A 35 -6.99 0.89 8.41
C VAL A 35 -5.80 0.09 7.90
N PHE A 36 -4.62 0.49 8.35
CA PHE A 36 -3.36 -0.23 8.08
C PHE A 36 -2.89 -0.93 9.36
N LEU A 37 -2.62 -2.22 9.24
CA LEU A 37 -2.05 -3.03 10.31
C LEU A 37 -0.57 -3.26 10.00
N ILE A 38 0.29 -2.67 10.80
CA ILE A 38 1.74 -2.68 10.60
C ILE A 38 2.39 -3.38 11.80
N PRO A 39 3.35 -4.29 11.59
CA PRO A 39 3.97 -5.02 12.70
C PRO A 39 4.56 -4.08 13.76
N GLY A 40 4.23 -4.36 15.01
CA GLY A 40 4.77 -3.60 16.14
C GLY A 40 4.15 -2.23 16.36
N GLN A 41 3.12 -1.88 15.60
CA GLN A 41 2.46 -0.57 15.69
C GLN A 41 0.97 -0.74 16.00
N PRO A 42 0.34 0.22 16.68
CA PRO A 42 -1.12 0.26 16.78
C PRO A 42 -1.73 0.41 15.38
N PRO A 43 -2.99 -0.01 15.17
CA PRO A 43 -3.63 0.19 13.88
C PRO A 43 -3.61 1.67 13.48
N MET A 44 -3.21 1.93 12.24
CA MET A 44 -3.23 3.28 11.66
C MET A 44 -4.58 3.48 10.99
N ARG A 45 -5.41 4.37 11.53
CA ARG A 45 -6.79 4.54 11.11
C ARG A 45 -7.01 5.85 10.38
N GLY A 46 -7.57 5.75 9.16
CA GLY A 46 -7.98 6.89 8.37
C GLY A 46 -6.88 7.47 7.48
N ARG A 47 -7.31 8.21 6.46
CA ARG A 47 -6.39 8.87 5.52
C ARG A 47 -5.45 9.86 6.20
N ASP A 48 -5.94 10.57 7.20
CA ASP A 48 -5.16 11.60 7.88
C ASP A 48 -3.97 11.00 8.62
N ALA A 49 -4.18 9.86 9.28
CA ALA A 49 -3.09 9.16 9.96
C ALA A 49 -2.04 8.67 8.95
N PHE A 50 -2.50 8.14 7.81
CA PHE A 50 -1.59 7.73 6.75
C PHE A 50 -0.82 8.91 6.19
N ALA A 51 -1.49 10.03 5.92
CA ALA A 51 -0.86 11.22 5.37
C ALA A 51 0.22 11.75 6.30
N ALA A 52 -0.04 11.77 7.60
CA ALA A 52 0.94 12.21 8.60
C ALA A 52 2.17 11.30 8.62
N SER A 53 1.97 9.99 8.58
CA SER A 53 3.07 9.01 8.55
C SER A 53 3.86 9.12 7.25
N PHE A 54 3.18 9.18 6.11
CA PHE A 54 3.78 9.28 4.79
C PHE A 54 4.61 10.55 4.66
N GLY A 55 4.08 11.69 5.13
CA GLY A 55 4.77 12.97 5.09
C GLY A 55 6.03 13.00 5.95
N GLY A 56 6.09 12.17 7.00
CA GLY A 56 7.23 12.12 7.89
C GLY A 56 8.51 11.54 7.27
N TRP A 57 8.37 10.70 6.25
CA TRP A 57 9.54 10.12 5.58
C TRP A 57 9.65 10.51 4.10
N GLN A 58 8.66 11.22 3.58
CA GLN A 58 8.65 11.69 2.20
C GLN A 58 9.86 12.57 1.92
N GLY A 59 10.56 12.30 0.81
CA GLY A 59 11.73 13.07 0.41
C GLY A 59 13.01 12.71 1.15
N LYS A 60 12.97 11.75 2.09
CA LYS A 60 14.14 11.31 2.86
C LYS A 60 14.74 10.00 2.36
N PHE A 61 13.94 9.22 1.62
CA PHE A 61 14.32 7.89 1.17
C PHE A 61 14.00 7.70 -0.28
N ARG A 62 14.81 6.88 -0.95
CA ARG A 62 14.44 6.29 -2.23
C ARG A 62 13.79 4.94 -1.95
N LEU A 63 12.62 4.71 -2.50
CA LEU A 63 11.85 3.50 -2.27
C LEU A 63 11.87 2.63 -3.53
N GLU A 64 12.30 1.39 -3.37
CA GLU A 64 12.27 0.39 -4.45
C GLU A 64 11.46 -0.80 -3.96
N THR A 65 10.56 -1.29 -4.82
CA THR A 65 9.69 -2.39 -4.46
C THR A 65 9.75 -3.50 -5.50
N ASP A 66 9.57 -4.73 -5.02
CA ASP A 66 9.37 -5.90 -5.87
C ASP A 66 8.12 -6.60 -5.34
N CYS A 67 7.09 -6.68 -6.17
CA CYS A 67 5.77 -7.18 -5.76
C CYS A 67 5.32 -8.29 -6.68
N GLN A 68 4.98 -9.43 -6.08
CA GLN A 68 4.37 -10.56 -6.80
C GLN A 68 2.96 -10.75 -6.25
N ILE A 69 1.96 -10.52 -7.09
CA ILE A 69 0.57 -10.76 -6.71
C ILE A 69 0.35 -12.26 -6.66
N GLN A 70 -0.02 -12.77 -5.49
CA GLN A 70 -0.26 -14.20 -5.27
C GLN A 70 -1.69 -14.58 -5.59
N GLU A 71 -2.65 -13.70 -5.20
CA GLU A 71 -4.05 -14.03 -5.28
C GLU A 71 -4.90 -12.76 -5.29
N ILE A 72 -5.96 -12.77 -6.08
CA ILE A 72 -7.02 -11.75 -6.04
C ILE A 72 -8.36 -12.48 -6.11
N GLN A 73 -9.24 -12.21 -5.15
CA GLN A 73 -10.60 -12.74 -5.14
C GLN A 73 -11.59 -11.59 -5.00
N VAL A 74 -12.64 -11.61 -5.81
CA VAL A 74 -13.64 -10.54 -5.85
C VAL A 74 -15.02 -11.15 -5.55
N SER A 75 -15.78 -10.48 -4.68
CA SER A 75 -17.14 -10.84 -4.36
C SER A 75 -17.98 -9.56 -4.26
N GLY A 76 -18.70 -9.22 -5.32
CA GLY A 76 -19.48 -7.99 -5.36
C GLY A 76 -18.60 -6.75 -5.23
N ASN A 77 -18.87 -5.94 -4.22
CA ASN A 77 -18.14 -4.70 -3.97
C ASN A 77 -16.95 -4.89 -3.00
N LEU A 78 -16.62 -6.13 -2.68
CA LEU A 78 -15.55 -6.47 -1.75
C LEU A 78 -14.57 -7.41 -2.43
N ALA A 79 -13.28 -7.23 -2.15
CA ALA A 79 -12.25 -8.10 -2.69
C ALA A 79 -11.10 -8.19 -1.69
N TYR A 80 -10.24 -9.19 -1.89
CA TYR A 80 -8.96 -9.21 -1.21
C TYR A 80 -7.86 -9.55 -2.19
N SER A 81 -6.65 -9.09 -1.86
CA SER A 81 -5.45 -9.47 -2.59
C SER A 81 -4.38 -9.90 -1.59
N SER A 82 -3.55 -10.83 -2.02
CA SER A 82 -2.38 -11.26 -1.28
C SER A 82 -1.16 -11.09 -2.16
N THR A 83 -0.09 -10.52 -1.62
CA THR A 83 1.14 -10.29 -2.37
C THR A 83 2.36 -10.77 -1.59
N LYS A 84 3.41 -11.10 -2.33
CA LYS A 84 4.75 -11.24 -1.77
C LYS A 84 5.48 -9.95 -2.14
N LEU A 85 5.95 -9.23 -1.14
CA LEU A 85 6.47 -7.88 -1.32
C LEU A 85 7.83 -7.73 -0.67
N SER A 86 8.76 -7.11 -1.40
CA SER A 86 10.04 -6.63 -0.87
C SER A 86 10.10 -5.13 -1.05
N VAL A 87 10.53 -4.43 -0.01
CA VAL A 87 10.68 -2.98 -0.02
C VAL A 87 12.10 -2.63 0.42
N THR A 88 12.82 -1.89 -0.40
CA THR A 88 14.15 -1.38 -0.07
C THR A 88 14.04 0.13 0.08
N MET A 89 14.40 0.64 1.25
CA MET A 89 14.42 2.07 1.54
C MET A 89 15.88 2.52 1.67
N THR A 90 16.30 3.39 0.76
CA THR A 90 17.66 3.91 0.75
C THR A 90 17.65 5.37 1.16
N PRO A 91 18.30 5.73 2.29
CA PRO A 91 18.35 7.14 2.70
C PRO A 91 19.06 7.99 1.63
N LEU A 92 18.47 9.16 1.33
CA LEU A 92 19.05 10.07 0.34
C LEU A 92 20.31 10.76 0.84
N ASP A 93 20.56 10.71 2.15
CA ASP A 93 21.77 11.29 2.75
C ASP A 93 23.00 10.36 2.68
N GLY A 94 22.85 9.19 2.06
CA GLY A 94 23.95 8.23 1.89
C GLY A 94 24.07 7.19 2.99
N GLY A 95 23.10 7.10 3.91
CA GLY A 95 23.07 6.07 4.93
C GLY A 95 22.81 4.68 4.34
N PRO A 96 22.92 3.62 5.17
CA PRO A 96 22.70 2.25 4.69
C PRO A 96 21.24 2.00 4.32
N ALA A 97 21.04 1.19 3.28
CA ALA A 97 19.71 0.78 2.85
C ALA A 97 19.11 -0.19 3.87
N ASN A 98 17.78 -0.09 4.04
CA ASN A 98 17.01 -1.02 4.86
C ASN A 98 16.08 -1.82 3.93
N ARG A 99 16.12 -3.14 4.03
CA ARG A 99 15.27 -4.00 3.22
C ARG A 99 14.33 -4.80 4.11
N ARG A 100 13.05 -4.81 3.73
CA ARG A 100 12.02 -5.60 4.39
C ARG A 100 11.32 -6.46 3.35
N SER A 101 10.92 -7.65 3.73
CA SER A 101 10.17 -8.54 2.85
C SER A 101 9.17 -9.36 3.63
N GLY A 102 8.18 -9.87 2.92
CA GLY A 102 7.13 -10.69 3.50
C GLY A 102 5.89 -10.68 2.65
N TYR A 103 4.77 -10.96 3.29
CA TYR A 103 3.48 -11.08 2.62
C TYR A 103 2.55 -9.99 3.09
N THR A 104 1.63 -9.59 2.21
CA THR A 104 0.57 -8.63 2.56
C THR A 104 -0.78 -9.25 2.28
N LEU A 105 -1.78 -8.80 3.03
CA LEU A 105 -3.17 -9.12 2.76
C LEU A 105 -3.94 -7.81 2.77
N THR A 106 -4.56 -7.48 1.64
CA THR A 106 -5.28 -6.23 1.47
C THR A 106 -6.74 -6.52 1.17
N VAL A 107 -7.64 -5.90 1.90
CA VAL A 107 -9.08 -5.92 1.61
C VAL A 107 -9.41 -4.65 0.86
N LEU A 108 -10.10 -4.80 -0.28
CA LEU A 108 -10.47 -3.69 -1.15
C LEU A 108 -11.98 -3.56 -1.18
N HIS A 109 -12.44 -2.33 -1.36
CA HIS A 109 -13.85 -2.00 -1.37
C HIS A 109 -14.15 -1.11 -2.58
N LYS A 110 -15.24 -1.41 -3.30
CA LYS A 110 -15.65 -0.58 -4.42
C LYS A 110 -16.53 0.53 -3.89
N ASN A 111 -16.14 1.79 -4.16
CA ASN A 111 -16.89 2.94 -3.66
C ASN A 111 -18.14 3.20 -4.52
N ALA A 112 -18.93 4.23 -4.16
CA ALA A 112 -20.17 4.57 -4.83
C ALA A 112 -19.96 4.97 -6.30
N ASN A 113 -18.77 5.41 -6.66
CA ASN A 113 -18.42 5.79 -8.03
C ASN A 113 -17.91 4.61 -8.86
N GLY A 114 -17.89 3.41 -8.27
CA GLY A 114 -17.42 2.20 -8.96
C GLY A 114 -15.91 2.03 -8.98
N ALA A 115 -15.17 2.78 -8.17
CA ALA A 115 -13.72 2.69 -8.09
C ALA A 115 -13.31 1.81 -6.89
N TRP A 116 -12.34 0.93 -7.12
CA TRP A 116 -11.78 0.13 -6.04
C TRP A 116 -10.83 0.96 -5.19
N GLN A 117 -10.89 0.77 -3.89
CA GLN A 117 -10.03 1.47 -2.94
C GLN A 117 -9.53 0.49 -1.88
N ILE A 118 -8.34 0.75 -1.36
CA ILE A 118 -7.80 -0.01 -0.23
C ILE A 118 -8.65 0.32 1.00
N PHE A 119 -9.18 -0.72 1.65
CA PHE A 119 -10.06 -0.59 2.80
C PHE A 119 -9.37 -1.03 4.08
N ARG A 120 -8.73 -2.20 4.05
CA ARG A 120 -7.92 -2.73 5.15
C ARG A 120 -6.65 -3.31 4.57
N ASP A 121 -5.54 -3.07 5.22
CA ASP A 121 -4.26 -3.57 4.73
C ASP A 121 -3.45 -4.15 5.90
N ALA A 122 -3.07 -5.41 5.78
CA ALA A 122 -2.20 -6.05 6.74
C ALA A 122 -0.85 -6.30 6.08
N ASN A 123 0.19 -5.75 6.68
CA ASN A 123 1.55 -5.79 6.19
C ASN A 123 2.38 -6.65 7.14
N LEU A 124 2.89 -7.77 6.64
CA LEU A 124 3.71 -8.69 7.42
C LEU A 124 5.19 -8.60 7.06
N LEU A 125 5.62 -7.46 6.55
CA LEU A 125 7.01 -7.26 6.19
C LEU A 125 7.91 -7.20 7.42
N ALA A 126 9.02 -7.93 7.36
CA ALA A 126 10.01 -7.95 8.42
C ALA A 126 11.37 -7.60 7.85
N GLU A 127 12.26 -7.07 8.70
CA GLU A 127 13.63 -6.79 8.29
C GLU A 127 14.36 -8.07 7.92
N GLU A 128 15.12 -8.01 6.85
CA GLU A 128 15.98 -9.11 6.43
C GLU A 128 17.30 -9.14 7.18
#